data_ba8330646477ea55f5e8d48357363692
#
_entry.id   ba8330646477ea55f5e8d48357363692
#
_cell.length_a   1.000
_cell.length_b   1.000
_cell.length_c   1.000
_cell.angle_alpha   90.00
_cell.angle_beta   90.00
_cell.angle_gamma   90.00
#
_symmetry.space_group_name_H-M   'P 1'
#
loop_
_entity.id
_entity.type
_entity.pdbx_description
1 polymer ?
#
loop_
_entity_poly.entity_id
_entity_poly.type
_entity_poly.pdbx_seq_one_letter_code
_entity_poly.pdbx_strand_id
1 'polypeptide(L)'
;LFIVFLTYKQNKFLTNVTAYISIKLFSSYLGQPYHFHIYRNASELIKNIQVEIKFFYACLLSLITILIEGGFIFSVLITLLYVEPYGAICIGLFYGLLSLIFFQFTKKKLKKWGNLREELDSDLSRIATEGLGGIKDILIIGKTDFFINEYSLKTYIKARLNTNHGTVIQIPRYYLELISIIGL
;
A
#
# COMPACT_ATOMS: atom_id res chain seq x y z
N LEU A 1 -27.38 5.93 -2.26
CA LEU A 1 -27.52 5.18 -3.51
C LEU A 1 -26.53 5.66 -4.59
N PHE A 2 -26.40 6.96 -4.85
CA PHE A 2 -25.45 7.50 -5.84
C PHE A 2 -24.00 7.12 -5.57
N ILE A 3 -23.53 7.25 -4.33
CA ILE A 3 -22.16 6.88 -3.93
C ILE A 3 -21.91 5.39 -4.16
N VAL A 4 -22.86 4.54 -3.80
CA VAL A 4 -22.75 3.07 -4.02
C VAL A 4 -22.63 2.76 -5.51
N PHE A 5 -23.40 3.43 -6.34
CA PHE A 5 -23.33 3.29 -7.79
C PHE A 5 -21.97 3.72 -8.36
N LEU A 6 -21.42 4.84 -7.89
CA LEU A 6 -20.08 5.32 -8.28
C LEU A 6 -18.99 4.33 -7.85
N THR A 7 -19.03 3.85 -6.61
CA THR A 7 -18.07 2.86 -6.09
C THR A 7 -18.14 1.56 -6.90
N TYR A 8 -19.36 1.11 -7.25
CA TYR A 8 -19.51 -0.07 -8.09
C TYR A 8 -18.90 0.13 -9.49
N LYS A 9 -19.13 1.27 -10.13
CA LYS A 9 -18.54 1.60 -11.44
C LYS A 9 -17.03 1.70 -11.39
N GLN A 10 -16.48 2.33 -10.34
CA GLN A 10 -15.05 2.42 -10.09
C GLN A 10 -14.42 1.03 -9.94
N ASN A 11 -14.96 0.19 -9.06
CA ASN A 11 -14.45 -1.16 -8.84
C ASN A 11 -14.54 -2.01 -10.11
N LYS A 12 -15.67 -1.94 -10.84
CA LYS A 12 -15.84 -2.65 -12.11
C LYS A 12 -14.80 -2.22 -13.15
N PHE A 13 -14.54 -0.92 -13.27
CA PHE A 13 -13.52 -0.39 -14.18
C PHE A 13 -12.13 -0.92 -13.81
N LEU A 14 -11.73 -0.78 -12.54
CA LEU A 14 -10.41 -1.23 -12.04
C LEU A 14 -10.21 -2.73 -12.24
N THR A 15 -11.22 -3.53 -11.90
CA THR A 15 -11.14 -4.99 -12.05
C THR A 15 -11.02 -5.40 -13.53
N ASN A 16 -11.75 -4.74 -14.42
CA ASN A 16 -11.66 -5.02 -15.86
C ASN A 16 -10.29 -4.62 -16.44
N VAL A 17 -9.75 -3.47 -16.04
CA VAL A 17 -8.42 -3.03 -16.48
C VAL A 17 -7.34 -4.00 -16.00
N THR A 18 -7.37 -4.42 -14.75
CA THR A 18 -6.40 -5.36 -14.20
C THR A 18 -6.53 -6.75 -14.83
N ALA A 19 -7.75 -7.22 -15.08
CA ALA A 19 -7.97 -8.47 -15.80
C ALA A 19 -7.42 -8.42 -17.23
N TYR A 20 -7.68 -7.32 -17.94
CA TYR A 20 -7.15 -7.11 -19.29
C TYR A 20 -5.61 -7.12 -19.31
N ILE A 21 -4.98 -6.41 -18.36
CA ILE A 21 -3.50 -6.38 -18.26
C ILE A 21 -2.94 -7.75 -17.92
N SER A 22 -3.59 -8.48 -17.00
CA SER A 22 -3.19 -9.85 -16.64
C SER A 22 -3.21 -10.79 -17.84
N ILE A 23 -4.30 -10.78 -18.60
CA ILE A 23 -4.44 -11.60 -19.82
C ILE A 23 -3.41 -11.21 -20.86
N LYS A 24 -3.21 -9.91 -21.10
CA LYS A 24 -2.24 -9.40 -22.07
C LYS A 24 -0.82 -9.77 -21.68
N LEU A 25 -0.47 -9.67 -20.39
CA LEU A 25 0.85 -10.02 -19.88
C LEU A 25 1.10 -11.53 -20.03
N PHE A 26 0.14 -12.36 -19.65
CA PHE A 26 0.22 -13.81 -19.82
C PHE A 26 0.36 -14.22 -21.27
N SER A 27 -0.46 -13.65 -22.16
CA SER A 27 -0.37 -13.88 -23.60
C SER A 27 0.97 -13.44 -24.17
N SER A 28 1.49 -12.28 -23.73
CA SER A 28 2.81 -11.79 -24.12
C SER A 28 3.93 -12.72 -23.70
N TYR A 29 3.86 -13.30 -22.50
CA TYR A 29 4.86 -14.28 -22.05
C TYR A 29 4.80 -15.57 -22.86
N LEU A 30 3.61 -16.11 -23.11
CA LEU A 30 3.47 -17.31 -23.94
C LEU A 30 3.91 -17.12 -25.40
N GLY A 31 3.78 -15.89 -25.90
CA GLY A 31 4.23 -15.56 -27.27
C GLY A 31 5.74 -15.36 -27.43
N GLN A 32 6.52 -15.39 -26.32
CA GLN A 32 7.97 -15.23 -26.40
C GLN A 32 8.65 -16.50 -26.94
N PRO A 33 9.79 -16.36 -27.65
CA PRO A 33 10.55 -17.51 -28.14
C PRO A 33 11.10 -18.34 -26.96
N TYR A 34 11.33 -19.62 -27.18
CA TYR A 34 11.83 -20.57 -26.16
C TYR A 34 13.07 -20.09 -25.42
N HIS A 35 13.98 -19.38 -26.14
CA HIS A 35 15.16 -18.76 -25.53
C HIS A 35 14.85 -17.81 -24.36
N PHE A 36 13.76 -17.06 -24.42
CA PHE A 36 13.32 -16.20 -23.31
C PHE A 36 13.01 -17.01 -22.04
N HIS A 37 12.38 -18.17 -22.20
CA HIS A 37 11.99 -19.04 -21.10
C HIS A 37 13.16 -19.79 -20.45
N ILE A 38 14.25 -20.03 -21.18
CA ILE A 38 15.46 -20.66 -20.63
C ILE A 38 16.15 -19.76 -19.60
N TYR A 39 16.19 -18.44 -19.86
CA TYR A 39 16.90 -17.47 -19.00
C TYR A 39 16.01 -16.84 -17.92
N ARG A 40 14.72 -17.07 -17.94
CA ARG A 40 13.77 -16.52 -16.97
C ARG A 40 13.18 -17.60 -16.08
N ASN A 41 13.18 -17.34 -14.78
CA ASN A 41 12.55 -18.25 -13.85
C ASN A 41 11.01 -18.16 -13.98
N ALA A 42 10.34 -19.30 -14.17
CA ALA A 42 8.88 -19.37 -14.27
C ALA A 42 8.19 -18.75 -13.03
N SER A 43 8.78 -18.90 -11.84
CA SER A 43 8.28 -18.31 -10.61
C SER A 43 8.27 -16.78 -10.66
N GLU A 44 9.24 -16.15 -11.32
CA GLU A 44 9.29 -14.69 -11.51
C GLU A 44 8.15 -14.23 -12.44
N LEU A 45 7.91 -14.93 -13.52
CA LEU A 45 6.83 -14.62 -14.46
C LEU A 45 5.45 -14.77 -13.80
N ILE A 46 5.27 -15.83 -13.01
CA ILE A 46 4.04 -16.05 -12.23
C ILE A 46 3.86 -14.93 -11.19
N LYS A 47 4.93 -14.55 -10.46
CA LYS A 47 4.89 -13.44 -9.52
C LYS A 47 4.43 -12.15 -10.18
N ASN A 48 4.94 -11.83 -11.35
CA ASN A 48 4.55 -10.63 -12.10
C ASN A 48 3.06 -10.61 -12.44
N ILE A 49 2.49 -11.76 -12.83
CA ILE A 49 1.06 -11.87 -13.17
C ILE A 49 0.18 -11.84 -11.92
N GLN A 50 0.60 -12.45 -10.82
CA GLN A 50 -0.26 -12.62 -9.64
C GLN A 50 -0.05 -11.56 -8.57
N VAL A 51 1.16 -11.07 -8.38
CA VAL A 51 1.53 -10.17 -7.30
C VAL A 51 1.64 -8.73 -7.79
N GLU A 52 2.42 -8.49 -8.86
CA GLU A 52 2.65 -7.11 -9.33
C GLU A 52 1.37 -6.47 -9.87
N ILE A 53 0.46 -7.25 -10.46
CA ILE A 53 -0.85 -6.75 -10.90
C ILE A 53 -1.72 -6.31 -9.71
N LYS A 54 -1.61 -6.96 -8.54
CA LYS A 54 -2.32 -6.52 -7.33
C LYS A 54 -1.78 -5.17 -6.82
N PHE A 55 -0.47 -4.95 -6.88
CA PHE A 55 0.13 -3.65 -6.55
C PHE A 55 -0.29 -2.58 -7.55
N PHE A 56 -0.35 -2.91 -8.84
CA PHE A 56 -0.86 -2.01 -9.87
C PHE A 56 -2.33 -1.64 -9.62
N TYR A 57 -3.18 -2.61 -9.27
CA TYR A 57 -4.57 -2.35 -8.87
C TYR A 57 -4.65 -1.38 -7.68
N ALA A 58 -3.86 -1.62 -6.63
CA ALA A 58 -3.84 -0.76 -5.45
C ALA A 58 -3.37 0.67 -5.79
N CYS A 59 -2.39 0.81 -6.66
CA CYS A 59 -1.91 2.11 -7.16
C CYS A 59 -3.00 2.86 -7.94
N LEU A 60 -3.66 2.20 -8.88
CA LEU A 60 -4.76 2.79 -9.64
C LEU A 60 -5.93 3.17 -8.74
N LEU A 61 -6.29 2.30 -7.79
CA LEU A 61 -7.34 2.59 -6.82
C LEU A 61 -7.02 3.86 -6.03
N SER A 62 -5.77 3.97 -5.53
CA SER A 62 -5.32 5.15 -4.78
C SER A 62 -5.35 6.42 -5.62
N LEU A 63 -4.93 6.36 -6.89
CA LEU A 63 -4.98 7.50 -7.81
C LEU A 63 -6.42 7.97 -8.06
N ILE A 64 -7.34 7.04 -8.33
CA ILE A 64 -8.75 7.39 -8.57
C ILE A 64 -9.38 7.97 -7.30
N THR A 65 -9.07 7.40 -6.13
CA THR A 65 -9.55 7.92 -4.84
C THR A 65 -9.06 9.36 -4.62
N ILE A 66 -7.78 9.64 -4.85
CA ILE A 66 -7.22 11.00 -4.75
C ILE A 66 -7.92 11.96 -5.70
N LEU A 67 -8.20 11.56 -6.93
CA LEU A 67 -8.91 12.41 -7.90
C LEU A 67 -10.36 12.71 -7.47
N ILE A 68 -11.07 11.71 -6.96
CA ILE A 68 -12.46 11.87 -6.50
C ILE A 68 -12.52 12.73 -5.25
N GLU A 69 -11.73 12.40 -4.24
CA GLU A 69 -11.71 13.14 -2.97
C GLU A 69 -11.15 14.54 -3.15
N GLY A 70 -10.09 14.68 -3.96
CA GLY A 70 -9.53 15.98 -4.30
C GLY A 70 -10.54 16.87 -5.05
N GLY A 71 -11.26 16.31 -6.00
CA GLY A 71 -12.34 17.02 -6.70
C GLY A 71 -13.47 17.47 -5.77
N PHE A 72 -13.84 16.59 -4.81
CA PHE A 72 -14.84 16.93 -3.78
C PHE A 72 -14.36 18.07 -2.89
N ILE A 73 -13.14 17.98 -2.36
CA ILE A 73 -12.53 19.04 -1.52
C ILE A 73 -12.48 20.36 -2.30
N PHE A 74 -12.06 20.32 -3.56
CA PHE A 74 -11.98 21.51 -4.41
C PHE A 74 -13.36 22.15 -4.64
N SER A 75 -14.40 21.36 -4.86
CA SER A 75 -15.78 21.83 -5.01
C SER A 75 -16.27 22.50 -3.71
N VAL A 76 -16.01 21.89 -2.54
CA VAL A 76 -16.39 22.46 -1.24
C VAL A 76 -15.64 23.77 -0.99
N LEU A 77 -14.35 23.84 -1.31
CA LEU A 77 -13.55 25.06 -1.15
C LEU A 77 -14.09 26.20 -2.02
N ILE A 78 -14.44 25.96 -3.28
CA ILE A 78 -15.03 26.97 -4.16
C ILE A 78 -16.34 27.47 -3.57
N THR A 79 -17.21 26.57 -3.12
CA THR A 79 -18.49 26.94 -2.52
C THR A 79 -18.30 27.80 -1.27
N LEU A 80 -17.39 27.41 -0.39
CA LEU A 80 -17.07 28.17 0.83
C LEU A 80 -16.49 29.55 0.53
N LEU A 81 -15.58 29.64 -0.45
CA LEU A 81 -15.00 30.93 -0.88
C LEU A 81 -16.05 31.87 -1.46
N TYR A 82 -17.11 31.33 -2.08
CA TYR A 82 -18.21 32.15 -2.61
C TYR A 82 -19.16 32.64 -1.54
N VAL A 83 -19.43 31.82 -0.52
CA VAL A 83 -20.40 32.15 0.56
C VAL A 83 -19.74 32.99 1.66
N GLU A 84 -18.57 32.58 2.16
CA GLU A 84 -17.84 33.22 3.26
C GLU A 84 -16.31 33.16 3.02
N PRO A 85 -15.75 34.08 2.24
CA PRO A 85 -14.33 34.02 1.86
C PRO A 85 -13.36 34.13 3.04
N TYR A 86 -13.67 34.97 4.04
CA TYR A 86 -12.79 35.13 5.21
C TYR A 86 -12.77 33.90 6.09
N GLY A 87 -13.93 33.30 6.37
CA GLY A 87 -14.04 32.05 7.15
C GLY A 87 -13.34 30.89 6.45
N ALA A 88 -13.53 30.74 5.13
CA ALA A 88 -12.90 29.69 4.34
C ALA A 88 -11.37 29.78 4.35
N ILE A 89 -10.80 31.00 4.23
CA ILE A 89 -9.34 31.21 4.29
C ILE A 89 -8.80 30.89 5.68
N CYS A 90 -9.45 31.34 6.75
CA CYS A 90 -9.01 31.06 8.12
C CYS A 90 -9.01 29.55 8.41
N ILE A 91 -10.09 28.84 8.05
CA ILE A 91 -10.21 27.40 8.23
C ILE A 91 -9.16 26.66 7.39
N GLY A 92 -9.00 27.02 6.13
CA GLY A 92 -8.04 26.43 5.23
C GLY A 92 -6.59 26.57 5.71
N LEU A 93 -6.21 27.77 6.19
CA LEU A 93 -4.91 28.03 6.77
C LEU A 93 -4.68 27.22 8.06
N PHE A 94 -5.69 27.17 8.95
CA PHE A 94 -5.59 26.42 10.20
C PHE A 94 -5.37 24.94 9.97
N TYR A 95 -6.22 24.28 9.16
CA TYR A 95 -6.06 22.85 8.84
C TYR A 95 -4.84 22.57 7.98
N GLY A 96 -4.48 23.48 7.07
CA GLY A 96 -3.28 23.39 6.25
C GLY A 96 -1.99 23.40 7.10
N LEU A 97 -1.88 24.35 8.04
CA LEU A 97 -0.75 24.43 8.96
C LEU A 97 -0.64 23.19 9.86
N LEU A 98 -1.77 22.73 10.44
CA LEU A 98 -1.78 21.51 11.24
C LEU A 98 -1.30 20.29 10.46
N SER A 99 -1.75 20.14 9.21
CA SER A 99 -1.35 19.05 8.34
C SER A 99 0.13 19.10 7.98
N LEU A 100 0.68 20.29 7.70
CA LEU A 100 2.09 20.48 7.40
C LEU A 100 2.98 20.15 8.61
N ILE A 101 2.60 20.61 9.79
CA ILE A 101 3.30 20.32 11.06
C ILE A 101 3.33 18.80 11.28
N PHE A 102 2.17 18.16 11.20
CA PHE A 102 2.07 16.69 11.37
C PHE A 102 2.95 15.94 10.35
N PHE A 103 2.90 16.34 9.08
CA PHE A 103 3.68 15.71 8.03
C PHE A 103 5.18 15.83 8.28
N GLN A 104 5.68 16.99 8.70
CA GLN A 104 7.10 17.18 8.99
C GLN A 104 7.59 16.28 10.13
N PHE A 105 6.80 16.15 11.21
CA PHE A 105 7.16 15.27 12.34
C PHE A 105 7.09 13.79 11.99
N THR A 106 6.17 13.40 11.13
CA THR A 106 5.89 11.99 10.84
C THR A 106 6.73 11.45 9.69
N LYS A 107 7.09 12.28 8.71
CA LYS A 107 7.84 11.90 7.50
C LYS A 107 9.11 11.10 7.80
N LYS A 108 9.94 11.56 8.77
CA LYS A 108 11.20 10.89 9.12
C LYS A 108 10.97 9.50 9.71
N LYS A 109 9.95 9.35 10.58
CA LYS A 109 9.59 8.06 11.19
C LYS A 109 9.05 7.09 10.15
N LEU A 110 8.14 7.55 9.30
CA LEU A 110 7.55 6.73 8.25
C LEU A 110 8.61 6.23 7.26
N LYS A 111 9.54 7.08 6.85
CA LYS A 111 10.65 6.68 5.97
C LYS A 111 11.54 5.61 6.64
N LYS A 112 11.90 5.81 7.92
CA LYS A 112 12.70 4.83 8.67
C LYS A 112 11.98 3.47 8.77
N TRP A 113 10.70 3.48 9.06
CA TRP A 113 9.91 2.24 9.15
C TRP A 113 9.71 1.57 7.78
N GLY A 114 9.58 2.36 6.71
CA GLY A 114 9.53 1.84 5.35
C GLY A 114 10.79 1.07 4.97
N ASN A 115 11.97 1.67 5.18
CA ASN A 115 13.25 1.01 4.89
C ASN A 115 13.46 -0.26 5.74
N LEU A 116 13.13 -0.20 7.04
CA LEU A 116 13.25 -1.37 7.92
C LEU A 116 12.28 -2.49 7.52
N ARG A 117 11.09 -2.13 7.03
CA ARG A 117 10.13 -3.11 6.52
C ARG A 117 10.66 -3.83 5.28
N GLU A 118 11.25 -3.09 4.34
CA GLU A 118 11.85 -3.63 3.12
C GLU A 118 13.00 -4.61 3.45
N GLU A 119 13.86 -4.24 4.41
CA GLU A 119 14.92 -5.11 4.91
C GLU A 119 14.36 -6.41 5.52
N LEU A 120 13.33 -6.29 6.38
CA LEU A 120 12.68 -7.46 6.97
C LEU A 120 11.96 -8.33 5.93
N ASP A 121 11.35 -7.74 4.89
CA ASP A 121 10.71 -8.49 3.81
C ASP A 121 11.75 -9.30 3.00
N SER A 122 12.91 -8.71 2.74
CA SER A 122 14.04 -9.39 2.10
C SER A 122 14.57 -10.54 2.95
N ASP A 123 14.78 -10.31 4.23
CA ASP A 123 15.26 -11.33 5.18
C ASP A 123 14.28 -12.49 5.33
N LEU A 124 12.99 -12.21 5.52
CA LEU A 124 11.96 -13.23 5.61
C LEU A 124 11.87 -14.08 4.34
N SER A 125 11.99 -13.44 3.17
CA SER A 125 12.03 -14.15 1.90
C SER A 125 13.27 -15.05 1.79
N ARG A 126 14.44 -14.56 2.21
CA ARG A 126 15.69 -15.34 2.26
C ARG A 126 15.56 -16.55 3.19
N ILE A 127 15.14 -16.34 4.44
CA ILE A 127 14.99 -17.44 5.43
C ILE A 127 13.98 -18.47 4.93
N ALA A 128 12.87 -18.06 4.32
CA ALA A 128 11.90 -18.99 3.75
C ALA A 128 12.47 -19.78 2.57
N THR A 129 13.23 -19.14 1.69
CA THR A 129 13.87 -19.80 0.55
C THR A 129 14.97 -20.77 0.98
N GLU A 130 15.82 -20.38 1.93
CA GLU A 130 16.87 -21.23 2.50
C GLU A 130 16.26 -22.40 3.28
N GLY A 131 15.24 -22.13 4.13
CA GLY A 131 14.58 -23.13 4.94
C GLY A 131 13.82 -24.18 4.13
N LEU A 132 13.04 -23.75 3.15
CA LEU A 132 12.26 -24.66 2.31
C LEU A 132 13.12 -25.30 1.21
N GLY A 133 14.08 -24.57 0.66
CA GLY A 133 15.01 -25.09 -0.36
C GLY A 133 15.98 -26.08 0.19
N GLY A 134 16.45 -25.91 1.44
CA GLY A 134 17.37 -26.82 2.15
C GLY A 134 16.67 -27.76 3.11
N ILE A 135 15.37 -28.02 2.99
CA ILE A 135 14.58 -28.76 3.98
C ILE A 135 15.16 -30.13 4.32
N LYS A 136 15.71 -30.84 3.34
CA LYS A 136 16.33 -32.15 3.54
C LYS A 136 17.50 -32.07 4.53
N ASP A 137 18.39 -31.11 4.33
CA ASP A 137 19.58 -30.95 5.15
C ASP A 137 19.23 -30.44 6.55
N ILE A 138 18.25 -29.53 6.65
CA ILE A 138 17.73 -29.00 7.91
C ILE A 138 17.12 -30.12 8.77
N LEU A 139 16.36 -31.03 8.17
CA LEU A 139 15.76 -32.18 8.86
C LEU A 139 16.82 -33.19 9.32
N ILE A 140 17.84 -33.44 8.48
CA ILE A 140 18.94 -34.36 8.84
C ILE A 140 19.77 -33.82 10.00
N ILE A 141 20.04 -32.48 9.98
CA ILE A 141 20.85 -31.82 11.01
C ILE A 141 20.05 -31.52 12.29
N GLY A 142 18.68 -31.57 12.21
CA GLY A 142 17.81 -31.29 13.34
C GLY A 142 17.74 -29.80 13.71
N LYS A 143 17.98 -28.87 12.75
CA LYS A 143 17.98 -27.42 12.99
C LYS A 143 16.67 -26.72 12.62
N THR A 144 15.56 -27.43 12.60
CA THR A 144 14.24 -26.90 12.28
C THR A 144 13.85 -25.73 13.19
N ASP A 145 14.07 -25.89 14.50
CA ASP A 145 13.73 -24.87 15.50
C ASP A 145 14.51 -23.57 15.31
N PHE A 146 15.75 -23.65 14.84
CA PHE A 146 16.55 -22.45 14.55
C PHE A 146 15.87 -21.60 13.46
N PHE A 147 15.48 -22.19 12.34
CA PHE A 147 14.82 -21.48 11.24
C PHE A 147 13.44 -20.96 11.66
N ILE A 148 12.67 -21.74 12.42
CA ILE A 148 11.36 -21.31 12.94
C ILE A 148 11.52 -20.11 13.86
N ASN A 149 12.48 -20.14 14.79
CA ASN A 149 12.71 -19.06 15.74
C ASN A 149 13.19 -17.78 15.03
N GLU A 150 14.11 -17.91 14.08
CA GLU A 150 14.61 -16.76 13.31
C GLU A 150 13.49 -16.11 12.48
N TYR A 151 12.68 -16.93 11.78
CA TYR A 151 11.54 -16.46 11.01
C TYR A 151 10.49 -15.80 11.91
N SER A 152 10.15 -16.41 13.03
CA SER A 152 9.14 -15.90 13.97
C SER A 152 9.56 -14.56 14.56
N LEU A 153 10.83 -14.43 15.00
CA LEU A 153 11.36 -13.18 15.55
C LEU A 153 11.19 -12.02 14.55
N LYS A 154 11.63 -12.22 13.30
CA LYS A 154 11.54 -11.20 12.25
C LYS A 154 10.08 -10.89 11.88
N THR A 155 9.22 -11.91 11.88
CA THR A 155 7.78 -11.75 11.64
C THR A 155 7.11 -10.89 12.72
N TYR A 156 7.43 -11.12 14.00
CA TYR A 156 6.91 -10.30 15.11
C TYR A 156 7.41 -8.85 15.04
N ILE A 157 8.68 -8.64 14.70
CA ILE A 157 9.22 -7.28 14.50
C ILE A 157 8.46 -6.57 13.36
N LYS A 158 8.26 -7.25 12.23
CA LYS A 158 7.48 -6.73 11.09
C LYS A 158 6.04 -6.43 11.48
N ALA A 159 5.37 -7.31 12.22
CA ALA A 159 4.01 -7.11 12.71
C ALA A 159 3.90 -5.85 13.56
N ARG A 160 4.84 -5.64 14.51
CA ARG A 160 4.90 -4.44 15.34
C ARG A 160 5.12 -3.16 14.52
N LEU A 161 6.00 -3.23 13.50
CA LEU A 161 6.21 -2.10 12.59
C LEU A 161 4.96 -1.78 11.78
N ASN A 162 4.26 -2.79 11.27
CA ASN A 162 3.02 -2.60 10.53
C ASN A 162 1.92 -1.98 11.40
N THR A 163 1.80 -2.42 12.67
CA THR A 163 0.87 -1.83 13.63
C THR A 163 1.18 -0.35 13.86
N ASN A 164 2.45 -0.03 14.16
CA ASN A 164 2.86 1.35 14.41
C ASN A 164 2.65 2.25 13.17
N HIS A 165 3.02 1.74 12.00
CA HIS A 165 2.85 2.45 10.74
C HIS A 165 1.36 2.69 10.41
N GLY A 166 0.53 1.65 10.55
CA GLY A 166 -0.92 1.75 10.31
C GLY A 166 -1.60 2.72 11.29
N THR A 167 -1.20 2.69 12.57
CA THR A 167 -1.73 3.61 13.58
C THR A 167 -1.35 5.06 13.26
N VAL A 168 -0.07 5.33 12.96
CA VAL A 168 0.40 6.71 12.69
C VAL A 168 -0.26 7.31 11.44
N ILE A 169 -0.52 6.52 10.41
CA ILE A 169 -1.23 7.00 9.21
C ILE A 169 -2.68 7.41 9.52
N GLN A 170 -3.33 6.79 10.51
CA GLN A 170 -4.72 7.09 10.86
C GLN A 170 -4.86 8.26 11.84
N ILE A 171 -3.80 8.61 12.58
CA ILE A 171 -3.82 9.71 13.56
C ILE A 171 -4.36 11.03 12.97
N PRO A 172 -3.94 11.51 11.78
CA PRO A 172 -4.43 12.77 11.24
C PRO A 172 -5.93 12.81 11.09
N ARG A 173 -6.52 11.71 10.62
CA ARG A 173 -7.96 11.60 10.43
C ARG A 173 -8.70 11.77 11.74
N TYR A 174 -8.35 10.99 12.76
CA TYR A 174 -9.02 11.05 14.06
C TYR A 174 -8.82 12.41 14.76
N TYR A 175 -7.63 13.00 14.60
CA TYR A 175 -7.35 14.32 15.18
C TYR A 175 -8.20 15.41 14.51
N LEU A 176 -8.36 15.36 13.19
CA LEU A 176 -9.22 16.30 12.47
C LEU A 176 -10.71 16.10 12.79
N GLU A 177 -11.17 14.87 12.91
CA GLU A 177 -12.54 14.55 13.35
C GLU A 177 -12.82 15.12 14.74
N LEU A 178 -11.89 14.96 15.69
CA LEU A 178 -12.02 15.45 17.06
C LEU A 178 -12.08 16.98 17.13
N ILE A 179 -11.20 17.67 16.38
CA ILE A 179 -11.22 19.13 16.30
C ILE A 179 -12.53 19.63 15.67
N SER A 180 -13.04 18.95 14.65
CA SER A 180 -14.30 19.32 14.00
C SER A 180 -15.50 19.19 14.94
N ILE A 181 -15.50 18.20 15.84
CA ILE A 181 -16.57 18.02 16.84
C ILE A 181 -16.49 19.07 17.96
N ILE A 182 -15.28 19.45 18.38
CA ILE A 182 -15.09 20.45 19.45
C ILE A 182 -15.34 21.87 18.94
N GLY A 183 -15.11 22.12 17.65
CA GLY A 183 -15.28 23.44 17.01
C GLY A 183 -16.71 23.76 16.57
N LEU A 184 -17.63 22.80 16.67
CA LEU A 184 -19.08 22.97 16.42
C LEU A 184 -19.81 23.36 17.72
#